data_50ec42fe1e550c0301f79bed5aa524e4
#
_entry.id   50ec42fe1e550c0301f79bed5aa524e4
#
_cell.length_a   1.000
_cell.length_b   1.000
_cell.length_c   1.000
_cell.angle_alpha   90.00
_cell.angle_beta   90.00
_cell.angle_gamma   90.00
#
_symmetry.space_group_name_H-M   'P 1'
#
loop_
_entity.id
_entity.type
_entity.pdbx_description
1 polymer ?
#
loop_
_entity_poly.entity_id
_entity_poly.type
_entity_poly.pdbx_seq_one_letter_code
_entity_poly.pdbx_strand_id
1 'polypeptide(L)'
;MKRAIVSGYFNPLHVGHLTMMENAKKMAGYLIVLVNNDIQQQLKKGKIIVPEQDRERIVAALKVVDETMLVVDTDKPVNETLKLIAAKYPEDELFFGNGGDRDSEKAIPETATCEELGIEMVFGLAPTLDSSSRINRELGVDA
;
A
#
# COMPACT_ATOMS: atom_id res chain seq x y z
N MET A 1 5.23 -9.05 18.36
CA MET A 1 4.00 -9.07 17.56
C MET A 1 4.36 -8.87 16.10
N LYS A 2 3.64 -9.51 15.22
CA LYS A 2 3.84 -9.34 13.77
C LYS A 2 2.84 -8.35 13.21
N ARG A 3 3.29 -7.43 12.35
CA ARG A 3 2.43 -6.45 11.69
C ARG A 3 2.75 -6.42 10.21
N ALA A 4 1.74 -6.54 9.38
CA ALA A 4 1.88 -6.41 7.93
C ALA A 4 1.57 -4.98 7.52
N ILE A 5 2.35 -4.47 6.57
CA ILE A 5 2.18 -3.13 6.01
C ILE A 5 1.96 -3.30 4.51
N VAL A 6 0.91 -2.72 3.99
CA VAL A 6 0.70 -2.64 2.54
C VAL A 6 0.44 -1.18 2.18
N SER A 7 0.77 -0.81 0.96
CA SER A 7 0.53 0.54 0.48
C SER A 7 -0.23 0.50 -0.85
N GLY A 8 -0.95 1.56 -1.14
CA GLY A 8 -1.65 1.66 -2.40
C GLY A 8 -2.33 3.00 -2.56
N TYR A 9 -2.71 3.29 -3.79
CA TYR A 9 -3.45 4.51 -4.14
C TYR A 9 -4.94 4.35 -3.88
N PHE A 10 -5.50 3.16 -4.19
CA PHE A 10 -6.92 2.87 -4.01
C PHE A 10 -7.81 3.92 -4.69
N ASN A 11 -7.48 4.22 -5.93
CA ASN A 11 -8.08 5.30 -6.72
C ASN A 11 -8.62 4.76 -8.06
N PRO A 12 -9.68 3.94 -8.07
CA PRO A 12 -10.48 3.53 -6.91
C PRO A 12 -10.02 2.22 -6.27
N LEU A 13 -10.56 1.95 -5.11
CA LEU A 13 -10.43 0.66 -4.45
C LEU A 13 -11.19 -0.41 -5.24
N HIS A 14 -10.61 -1.61 -5.35
CA HIS A 14 -11.28 -2.73 -6.01
C HIS A 14 -10.96 -4.06 -5.29
N VAL A 15 -11.57 -5.15 -5.78
CA VAL A 15 -11.47 -6.45 -5.10
C VAL A 15 -10.04 -6.99 -5.06
N GLY A 16 -9.20 -6.63 -6.02
CA GLY A 16 -7.79 -7.02 -5.99
C GLY A 16 -7.06 -6.45 -4.78
N HIS A 17 -7.35 -5.20 -4.44
CA HIS A 17 -6.80 -4.58 -3.22
C HIS A 17 -7.29 -5.30 -1.98
N LEU A 18 -8.58 -5.64 -1.94
CA LEU A 18 -9.15 -6.35 -0.78
C LEU A 18 -8.50 -7.71 -0.60
N THR A 19 -8.28 -8.46 -1.68
CA THR A 19 -7.62 -9.76 -1.63
C THR A 19 -6.20 -9.64 -1.07
N MET A 20 -5.45 -8.63 -1.53
CA MET A 20 -4.11 -8.35 -1.01
C MET A 20 -4.14 -8.07 0.49
N MET A 21 -5.10 -7.25 0.93
CA MET A 21 -5.24 -6.91 2.35
C MET A 21 -5.61 -8.12 3.19
N GLU A 22 -6.53 -8.95 2.70
CA GLU A 22 -6.92 -10.19 3.40
C GLU A 22 -5.75 -11.14 3.56
N ASN A 23 -4.94 -11.30 2.52
CA ASN A 23 -3.77 -12.17 2.57
C ASN A 23 -2.70 -11.62 3.54
N ALA A 24 -2.49 -10.31 3.53
CA ALA A 24 -1.56 -9.68 4.46
C ALA A 24 -2.02 -9.85 5.91
N LYS A 25 -3.31 -9.66 6.16
CA LYS A 25 -3.89 -9.84 7.49
C LYS A 25 -3.71 -11.28 7.99
N LYS A 26 -3.94 -12.27 7.15
CA LYS A 26 -3.75 -13.67 7.52
C LYS A 26 -2.30 -13.97 7.88
N MET A 27 -1.36 -13.37 7.17
CA MET A 27 0.06 -13.63 7.38
C MET A 27 0.55 -13.15 8.74
N ALA A 28 0.11 -11.98 9.16
CA ALA A 28 0.67 -11.33 10.35
C ALA A 28 -0.31 -11.19 11.52
N GLY A 29 -1.60 -11.17 11.24
CA GLY A 29 -2.63 -10.98 12.28
C GLY A 29 -2.95 -9.53 12.59
N TYR A 30 -2.16 -8.57 12.08
CA TYR A 30 -2.40 -7.13 12.21
C TYR A 30 -2.02 -6.47 10.91
N LEU A 31 -2.91 -5.64 10.38
CA LEU A 31 -2.71 -5.00 9.07
C LEU A 31 -2.71 -3.48 9.18
N ILE A 32 -1.62 -2.90 8.70
CA ILE A 32 -1.47 -1.45 8.54
C ILE A 32 -1.53 -1.14 7.05
N VAL A 33 -2.42 -0.25 6.65
CA VAL A 33 -2.54 0.17 5.25
C VAL A 33 -2.08 1.61 5.10
N LEU A 34 -1.07 1.81 4.26
CA LEU A 34 -0.57 3.13 3.91
C LEU A 34 -1.29 3.59 2.66
N VAL A 35 -2.02 4.70 2.78
CA VAL A 35 -2.78 5.26 1.65
C VAL A 35 -1.93 6.33 0.99
N ASN A 36 -1.56 6.13 -0.26
CA ASN A 36 -0.77 7.09 -1.01
C ASN A 36 -1.57 8.40 -1.18
N ASN A 37 -0.86 9.53 -1.06
CA ASN A 37 -1.50 10.84 -1.06
C ASN A 37 -1.73 11.38 -2.48
N ASP A 38 -2.44 12.50 -2.57
CA ASP A 38 -2.79 13.09 -3.87
C ASP A 38 -1.57 13.65 -4.61
N ILE A 39 -0.56 14.11 -3.88
CA ILE A 39 0.70 14.58 -4.51
C ILE A 39 1.35 13.42 -5.25
N GLN A 40 1.44 12.26 -4.63
CA GLN A 40 1.99 11.06 -5.26
C GLN A 40 1.14 10.59 -6.43
N GLN A 41 -0.19 10.71 -6.32
CA GLN A 41 -1.09 10.33 -7.40
C GLN A 41 -0.83 11.19 -8.65
N GLN A 42 -0.59 12.47 -8.47
CA GLN A 42 -0.26 13.37 -9.58
C GLN A 42 1.08 12.98 -10.24
N LEU A 43 2.06 12.59 -9.43
CA LEU A 43 3.35 12.11 -9.96
C LEU A 43 3.19 10.82 -10.77
N LYS A 44 2.19 10.00 -10.45
CA LYS A 44 1.90 8.75 -11.17
C LYS A 44 1.14 9.00 -12.47
N LYS A 45 0.77 10.23 -12.77
CA LYS A 45 0.02 10.63 -13.96
C LYS A 45 -1.45 10.17 -13.98
N GLY A 46 -2.00 9.78 -12.86
CA GLY A 46 -3.42 9.46 -12.77
C GLY A 46 -4.20 10.68 -12.31
N LYS A 47 -5.48 10.76 -12.71
CA LYS A 47 -6.36 11.76 -12.13
C LYS A 47 -6.78 11.31 -10.74
N ILE A 48 -7.06 12.28 -9.88
CA ILE A 48 -7.59 11.99 -8.55
C ILE A 48 -9.09 11.77 -8.71
N ILE A 49 -9.52 10.51 -8.66
CA ILE A 49 -10.93 10.13 -8.72
C ILE A 49 -11.56 10.31 -7.34
N VAL A 50 -10.86 9.84 -6.31
CA VAL A 50 -11.29 9.94 -4.92
C VAL A 50 -10.21 10.69 -4.14
N PRO A 51 -10.53 11.82 -3.48
CA PRO A 51 -9.53 12.55 -2.70
C PRO A 51 -8.90 11.70 -1.60
N GLU A 52 -7.68 12.04 -1.21
CA GLU A 52 -6.90 11.23 -0.27
C GLU A 52 -7.59 10.98 1.07
N GLN A 53 -8.26 11.98 1.64
CA GLN A 53 -8.96 11.80 2.91
C GLN A 53 -10.11 10.80 2.79
N ASP A 54 -10.82 10.84 1.67
CA ASP A 54 -11.92 9.91 1.43
C ASP A 54 -11.39 8.50 1.19
N ARG A 55 -10.29 8.37 0.46
CA ARG A 55 -9.67 7.07 0.23
C ARG A 55 -9.21 6.43 1.54
N GLU A 56 -8.58 7.21 2.41
CA GLU A 56 -8.17 6.72 3.72
C GLU A 56 -9.37 6.30 4.55
N ARG A 57 -10.42 7.10 4.56
CA ARG A 57 -11.64 6.80 5.31
C ARG A 57 -12.29 5.51 4.85
N ILE A 58 -12.36 5.29 3.54
CA ILE A 58 -12.94 4.07 2.98
C ILE A 58 -12.10 2.85 3.39
N VAL A 59 -10.78 2.96 3.26
CA VAL A 59 -9.88 1.87 3.63
C VAL A 59 -9.97 1.57 5.12
N ALA A 60 -10.02 2.59 5.95
CA ALA A 60 -10.10 2.41 7.40
C ALA A 60 -11.39 1.69 7.83
N ALA A 61 -12.43 1.76 7.02
CA ALA A 61 -13.71 1.11 7.31
C ALA A 61 -13.73 -0.38 6.92
N LEU A 62 -12.71 -0.86 6.23
CA LEU A 62 -12.65 -2.27 5.84
C LEU A 62 -12.38 -3.15 7.06
N LYS A 63 -13.10 -4.25 7.14
CA LYS A 63 -13.05 -5.14 8.31
C LYS A 63 -11.64 -5.68 8.60
N VAL A 64 -10.85 -5.94 7.57
CA VAL A 64 -9.52 -6.55 7.71
C VAL A 64 -8.43 -5.55 8.10
N VAL A 65 -8.72 -4.26 8.03
CA VAL A 65 -7.74 -3.19 8.29
C VAL A 65 -7.75 -2.83 9.76
N ASP A 66 -6.60 -2.92 10.42
CA ASP A 66 -6.47 -2.55 11.83
C ASP A 66 -6.02 -1.11 12.01
N GLU A 67 -5.23 -0.60 11.06
CA GLU A 67 -4.66 0.75 11.17
C GLU A 67 -4.44 1.32 9.78
N THR A 68 -4.70 2.61 9.61
CA THR A 68 -4.38 3.32 8.37
C THR A 68 -3.46 4.48 8.67
N MET A 69 -2.69 4.88 7.66
CA MET A 69 -1.88 6.08 7.71
C MET A 69 -1.84 6.69 6.33
N LEU A 70 -2.10 7.98 6.25
CA LEU A 70 -1.90 8.72 5.00
C LEU A 70 -0.40 8.92 4.83
N VAL A 71 0.11 8.58 3.65
CA VAL A 71 1.54 8.66 3.37
C VAL A 71 2.03 10.10 3.48
N VAL A 72 3.17 10.30 4.12
CA VAL A 72 3.76 11.64 4.32
C VAL A 72 4.78 11.99 3.23
N ASP A 73 5.21 11.01 2.44
CA ASP A 73 6.19 11.21 1.38
C ASP A 73 5.62 12.10 0.27
N THR A 74 6.50 12.85 -0.38
CA THR A 74 6.14 13.70 -1.50
C THR A 74 6.69 13.20 -2.83
N ASP A 75 7.43 12.09 -2.82
CA ASP A 75 7.86 11.35 -4.00
C ASP A 75 7.11 10.00 -4.04
N LYS A 76 7.30 9.23 -5.11
CA LYS A 76 6.50 8.00 -5.31
C LYS A 76 6.71 6.92 -4.24
N PRO A 77 7.94 6.62 -3.79
CA PRO A 77 8.12 5.61 -2.74
C PRO A 77 7.57 6.08 -1.40
N VAL A 78 7.36 5.13 -0.49
CA VAL A 78 6.83 5.42 0.84
C VAL A 78 7.90 5.29 1.93
N ASN A 79 9.14 5.60 1.60
CA ASN A 79 10.29 5.39 2.47
C ASN A 79 10.18 6.12 3.81
N GLU A 80 9.79 7.41 3.81
CA GLU A 80 9.67 8.19 5.04
C GLU A 80 8.54 7.68 5.92
N THR A 81 7.44 7.27 5.29
CA THR A 81 6.31 6.71 6.02
C THR A 81 6.69 5.38 6.68
N LEU A 82 7.46 4.53 6.00
CA LEU A 82 7.95 3.28 6.60
C LEU A 82 8.84 3.55 7.81
N LYS A 83 9.67 4.58 7.77
CA LYS A 83 10.50 4.97 8.91
C LYS A 83 9.64 5.36 10.11
N LEU A 84 8.54 6.06 9.89
CA LEU A 84 7.62 6.43 10.96
C LEU A 84 6.95 5.20 11.59
N ILE A 85 6.54 4.24 10.76
CA ILE A 85 5.94 3.00 11.24
C ILE A 85 6.95 2.20 12.07
N ALA A 86 8.18 2.07 11.57
CA ALA A 86 9.24 1.36 12.29
C ALA A 86 9.53 2.00 13.65
N ALA A 87 9.53 3.33 13.71
CA ALA A 87 9.74 4.06 14.96
C ALA A 87 8.57 3.86 15.95
N LYS A 88 7.35 3.71 15.42
CA LYS A 88 6.16 3.49 16.25
C LYS A 88 6.14 2.08 16.86
N TYR A 89 6.70 1.09 16.16
CA TYR A 89 6.68 -0.32 16.57
C TYR A 89 8.08 -0.93 16.59
N PRO A 90 8.99 -0.40 17.45
CA PRO A 90 10.39 -0.83 17.42
C PRO A 90 10.64 -2.26 17.88
N GLU A 91 9.69 -2.84 18.62
CA GLU A 91 9.82 -4.20 19.18
C GLU A 91 9.10 -5.25 18.33
N ASP A 92 8.40 -4.87 17.29
CA ASP A 92 7.56 -5.76 16.51
C ASP A 92 8.25 -6.18 15.20
N GLU A 93 7.87 -7.35 14.71
CA GLU A 93 8.28 -7.79 13.38
C GLU A 93 7.38 -7.13 12.34
N LEU A 94 7.99 -6.42 11.41
CA LEU A 94 7.27 -5.71 10.36
C LEU A 94 7.50 -6.38 9.01
N PHE A 95 6.43 -6.49 8.23
CA PHE A 95 6.44 -7.06 6.89
C PHE A 95 5.86 -6.03 5.94
N PHE A 96 6.56 -5.73 4.85
CA PHE A 96 6.03 -4.85 3.82
C PHE A 96 5.58 -5.70 2.65
N GLY A 97 4.27 -5.75 2.43
CA GLY A 97 3.68 -6.62 1.44
C GLY A 97 3.46 -5.92 0.11
N ASN A 98 3.70 -6.66 -0.95
CA ASN A 98 3.43 -6.22 -2.31
C ASN A 98 2.58 -7.27 -3.00
N GLY A 99 1.63 -6.79 -3.77
CA GLY A 99 0.78 -7.64 -4.57
C GLY A 99 0.94 -7.32 -6.04
N GLY A 100 0.04 -7.84 -6.85
CA GLY A 100 0.00 -7.54 -8.25
C GLY A 100 1.20 -8.10 -9.02
N ASP A 101 1.76 -7.28 -9.86
CA ASP A 101 2.83 -7.65 -10.77
C ASP A 101 4.25 -7.43 -10.22
N ARG A 102 4.37 -6.98 -8.97
CA ARG A 102 5.68 -6.79 -8.33
C ARG A 102 6.07 -8.04 -7.58
N ASP A 103 6.89 -8.87 -8.18
CA ASP A 103 7.32 -10.14 -7.62
C ASP A 103 8.84 -10.22 -7.42
N SER A 104 9.56 -9.11 -7.58
CA SER A 104 11.02 -9.06 -7.49
C SER A 104 11.45 -7.82 -6.71
N GLU A 105 12.48 -7.98 -5.88
CA GLU A 105 13.07 -6.85 -5.13
C GLU A 105 13.47 -5.69 -6.03
N LYS A 106 13.94 -5.99 -7.24
CA LYS A 106 14.41 -4.97 -8.19
C LYS A 106 13.30 -4.04 -8.65
N ALA A 107 12.05 -4.49 -8.56
CA ALA A 107 10.90 -3.69 -8.99
C ALA A 107 10.36 -2.79 -7.88
N ILE A 108 10.94 -2.83 -6.68
CA ILE A 108 10.39 -2.15 -5.52
C ILE A 108 11.36 -1.08 -5.00
N PRO A 109 10.97 0.20 -5.12
CA PRO A 109 11.84 1.30 -4.69
C PRO A 109 12.16 1.30 -3.19
N GLU A 110 11.29 0.69 -2.38
CA GLU A 110 11.45 0.67 -0.92
C GLU A 110 12.42 -0.39 -0.40
N THR A 111 13.03 -1.21 -1.27
CA THR A 111 13.88 -2.33 -0.85
C THR A 111 15.00 -1.90 0.10
N ALA A 112 15.74 -0.85 -0.24
CA ALA A 112 16.85 -0.39 0.60
C ALA A 112 16.37 0.09 1.97
N THR A 113 15.25 0.79 2.02
CA THR A 113 14.69 1.27 3.28
C THR A 113 14.24 0.11 4.16
N CYS A 114 13.59 -0.90 3.57
CA CYS A 114 13.17 -2.07 4.31
C CYS A 114 14.36 -2.83 4.89
N GLU A 115 15.44 -2.99 4.12
CA GLU A 115 16.66 -3.63 4.62
C GLU A 115 17.25 -2.86 5.80
N GLU A 116 17.32 -1.53 5.68
CA GLU A 116 17.87 -0.68 6.75
C GLU A 116 17.04 -0.77 8.02
N LEU A 117 15.72 -0.83 7.90
CA LEU A 117 14.80 -0.86 9.04
C LEU A 117 14.53 -2.27 9.57
N GLY A 118 15.03 -3.30 8.91
CA GLY A 118 14.77 -4.67 9.30
C GLY A 118 13.34 -5.12 8.99
N ILE A 119 12.70 -4.51 7.99
CA ILE A 119 11.36 -4.88 7.54
C ILE A 119 11.50 -5.96 6.47
N GLU A 120 10.83 -7.09 6.67
CA GLU A 120 10.84 -8.17 5.68
C GLU A 120 9.88 -7.85 4.54
N MET A 121 10.33 -8.02 3.30
CA MET A 121 9.49 -7.82 2.13
C MET A 121 8.80 -9.10 1.73
N VAL A 122 7.52 -9.01 1.41
CA VAL A 122 6.68 -10.15 1.01
C VAL A 122 6.05 -9.85 -0.34
N PHE A 123 6.09 -10.81 -1.25
CA PHE A 123 5.60 -10.65 -2.62
C PHE A 123 4.42 -11.57 -2.89
N GLY A 124 3.65 -11.25 -3.94
CA GLY A 124 2.60 -12.14 -4.43
C GLY A 124 1.37 -12.23 -3.55
N LEU A 125 1.05 -11.18 -2.81
CA LEU A 125 -0.13 -11.17 -1.93
C LEU A 125 -1.46 -11.13 -2.69
N ALA A 126 -1.45 -10.69 -3.95
CA ALA A 126 -2.66 -10.64 -4.76
C ALA A 126 -2.37 -11.05 -6.19
N PRO A 127 -3.33 -11.68 -6.86
CA PRO A 127 -3.21 -11.94 -8.29
C PRO A 127 -3.34 -10.65 -9.09
N THR A 128 -2.77 -10.63 -10.32
CA THR A 128 -2.82 -9.47 -11.20
C THR A 128 -4.07 -9.48 -12.09
N LEU A 129 -5.21 -9.93 -11.56
CA LEU A 129 -6.44 -10.08 -12.32
C LEU A 129 -7.12 -8.75 -12.61
N ASP A 130 -6.86 -7.73 -11.80
CA ASP A 130 -7.49 -6.43 -11.96
C ASP A 130 -6.55 -5.35 -11.43
N SER A 131 -6.80 -4.10 -11.84
CA SER A 131 -5.97 -2.97 -11.40
C SER A 131 -6.75 -1.67 -11.51
N SER A 132 -6.33 -0.68 -10.71
CA SER A 132 -6.88 0.66 -10.81
C SER A 132 -6.58 1.28 -12.17
N SER A 133 -5.44 0.97 -12.76
CA SER A 133 -5.07 1.49 -14.08
C SER A 133 -6.03 1.00 -15.16
N ARG A 134 -6.43 -0.28 -15.11
CA ARG A 134 -7.44 -0.81 -16.04
C ARG A 134 -8.77 -0.10 -15.87
N ILE A 135 -9.22 0.03 -14.64
CA ILE A 135 -10.49 0.70 -14.33
C ILE A 135 -10.44 2.15 -14.79
N ASN A 136 -9.35 2.85 -14.55
CA ASN A 136 -9.20 4.24 -14.96
C ASN A 136 -9.27 4.39 -16.48
N ARG A 137 -8.69 3.46 -17.23
CA ARG A 137 -8.76 3.49 -18.69
C ARG A 137 -10.18 3.31 -19.18
N GLU A 138 -10.95 2.38 -18.59
CA GLU A 138 -12.35 2.17 -18.95
C GLU A 138 -13.21 3.37 -18.67
N LEU A 139 -12.89 4.13 -17.63
CA LEU A 139 -13.60 5.36 -17.27
C LEU A 139 -13.13 6.59 -18.05
N GLY A 140 -12.16 6.43 -18.95
CA GLY A 140 -11.61 7.55 -19.69
C GLY A 140 -10.64 8.40 -18.88
N VAL A 141 -10.18 7.89 -17.75
CA VAL A 141 -9.19 8.54 -16.88
C VAL A 141 -7.86 7.84 -17.10
N ASP A 142 -7.01 8.43 -17.91
CA ASP A 142 -5.73 7.81 -18.20
C ASP A 142 -4.78 7.94 -17.02
N ALA A 143 -4.01 6.90 -16.86
CA ALA A 143 -2.99 6.86 -15.82
C ALA A 143 -1.61 7.01 -16.41
#